data_6f15e6d4b1fa99809db7cbecb98eb1b9
#
_entry.id   6f15e6d4b1fa99809db7cbecb98eb1b9
#
_cell.length_a   1.000
_cell.length_b   1.000
_cell.length_c   1.000
_cell.angle_alpha   90.00
_cell.angle_beta   90.00
_cell.angle_gamma   90.00
#
_symmetry.space_group_name_H-M   'P 1'
#
loop_
_entity.id
_entity.type
_entity.pdbx_description
1 polymer ?
#
loop_
_entity_poly.entity_id
_entity_poly.type
_entity_poly.pdbx_seq_one_letter_code
_entity_poly.pdbx_strand_id
1 'polypeptide(L)'
;IPSSNSIFNSAVVPFEDGFAGVFRCDNKAVQMNIFAGFSKDGIHWDIEHEPIKFKAGNTDMIESEYKYDPRVTWIEDRYWITWCNGYYGPTIGVGYTFDFKEFFQCENALLPFNRNGVLFPQKINGKYALLSRPSDS
;
A
#
# COMPACT_ATOMS: atom_id res chain seq x y z
N ILE A 1 -9.72 11.76 9.17
CA ILE A 1 -9.86 10.55 10.02
C ILE A 1 -9.84 11.00 11.47
N PRO A 2 -10.95 10.85 12.22
CA PRO A 2 -11.09 11.47 13.55
C PRO A 2 -10.07 11.00 14.60
N SER A 3 -9.50 9.81 14.45
CA SER A 3 -8.53 9.23 15.38
C SER A 3 -7.08 9.34 14.92
N SER A 4 -6.85 9.98 13.78
CA SER A 4 -5.50 10.14 13.22
C SER A 4 -4.69 11.13 14.04
N ASN A 5 -3.45 10.76 14.34
CA ASN A 5 -2.46 11.68 14.91
C ASN A 5 -1.62 12.34 13.82
N SER A 6 -1.29 11.58 12.79
CA SER A 6 -0.50 12.07 11.64
C SER A 6 -0.82 11.31 10.37
N ILE A 7 -0.68 12.00 9.26
CA ILE A 7 -0.80 11.44 7.90
C ILE A 7 0.46 11.82 7.15
N PHE A 8 1.19 10.82 6.63
CA PHE A 8 2.43 11.06 5.88
C PHE A 8 2.81 9.85 5.02
N ASN A 9 3.87 9.99 4.22
CA ASN A 9 4.38 8.95 3.32
C ASN A 9 3.27 8.32 2.46
N SER A 10 2.46 9.17 1.84
CA SER A 10 1.33 8.76 1.03
C SER A 10 1.73 8.56 -0.42
N ALA A 11 1.01 7.69 -1.13
CA ALA A 11 1.15 7.48 -2.57
C ALA A 11 -0.13 7.95 -3.26
N VAL A 12 0.03 8.79 -4.28
CA VAL A 12 -1.06 9.39 -5.05
C VAL A 12 -0.85 9.14 -6.52
N VAL A 13 -1.91 8.79 -7.24
CA VAL A 13 -1.91 8.57 -8.68
C VAL A 13 -3.11 9.24 -9.35
N PRO A 14 -3.03 9.61 -10.63
CA PRO A 14 -4.20 9.97 -11.40
C PRO A 14 -5.20 8.80 -11.42
N PHE A 15 -6.47 9.11 -11.26
CA PHE A 15 -7.54 8.13 -11.25
C PHE A 15 -8.83 8.76 -11.75
N GLU A 16 -9.44 8.16 -12.79
CA GLU A 16 -10.62 8.73 -13.46
C GLU A 16 -10.39 10.19 -13.87
N ASP A 17 -11.27 11.10 -13.46
CA ASP A 17 -11.17 12.55 -13.71
C ASP A 17 -10.47 13.33 -12.58
N GLY A 18 -9.83 12.64 -11.65
CA GLY A 18 -9.15 13.22 -10.51
C GLY A 18 -7.96 12.39 -10.07
N PHE A 19 -7.93 12.09 -8.77
CA PHE A 19 -6.83 11.37 -8.12
C PHE A 19 -7.35 10.35 -7.12
N ALA A 20 -6.62 9.25 -6.96
CA ALA A 20 -6.77 8.33 -5.85
C ALA A 20 -5.43 8.17 -5.13
N GLY A 21 -5.48 7.76 -3.88
CA GLY A 21 -4.29 7.59 -3.09
C GLY A 21 -4.42 6.56 -1.99
N VAL A 22 -3.27 6.14 -1.48
CA VAL A 22 -3.14 5.31 -0.29
C VAL A 22 -2.31 6.09 0.72
N PHE A 23 -2.87 6.29 1.89
CA PHE A 23 -2.35 7.21 2.92
C PHE A 23 -1.93 6.41 4.15
N ARG A 24 -0.71 6.59 4.60
CA ARG A 24 -0.30 6.13 5.92
C ARG A 24 -0.89 7.06 6.97
N CYS A 25 -1.65 6.49 7.89
CA CYS A 25 -2.19 7.21 9.03
C CYS A 25 -1.77 6.51 10.32
N ASP A 26 -1.13 7.26 11.20
CA ASP A 26 -0.74 6.79 12.52
C ASP A 26 -1.75 7.33 13.54
N ASN A 27 -2.28 6.48 14.39
CA ASN A 27 -3.16 6.91 15.47
C ASN A 27 -2.36 7.37 16.70
N LYS A 28 -3.07 7.82 17.75
CA LYS A 28 -2.44 8.28 18.99
C LYS A 28 -1.69 7.18 19.76
N ALA A 29 -1.99 5.92 19.49
CA ALA A 29 -1.28 4.77 20.03
C ALA A 29 -0.08 4.34 19.17
N VAL A 30 0.28 5.15 18.17
CA VAL A 30 1.38 4.87 17.22
C VAL A 30 1.15 3.57 16.40
N GLN A 31 -0.10 3.18 16.22
CA GLN A 31 -0.44 2.10 15.32
C GLN A 31 -0.56 2.65 13.91
N MET A 32 0.21 2.08 13.00
CA MET A 32 0.30 2.48 11.60
C MET A 32 -0.66 1.64 10.75
N ASN A 33 -1.42 2.30 9.88
CA ASN A 33 -2.21 1.60 8.88
C ASN A 33 -2.35 2.45 7.61
N ILE A 34 -2.85 1.83 6.54
CA ILE A 34 -3.03 2.49 5.24
C ILE A 34 -4.51 2.61 4.90
N PHE A 35 -4.87 3.76 4.35
CA PHE A 35 -6.23 4.17 4.06
C PHE A 35 -6.34 4.63 2.61
N ALA A 36 -7.44 4.32 1.96
CA ALA A 36 -7.72 4.84 0.62
C ALA A 36 -8.32 6.24 0.70
N GLY A 37 -8.12 7.03 -0.33
CA GLY A 37 -8.74 8.34 -0.46
C GLY A 37 -8.82 8.79 -1.90
N PHE A 38 -9.72 9.77 -2.14
CA PHE A 38 -10.01 10.31 -3.46
C PHE A 38 -9.97 11.83 -3.42
N SER A 39 -9.59 12.44 -4.54
CA SER A 39 -9.59 13.88 -4.72
C SER A 39 -9.93 14.24 -6.17
N LYS A 40 -10.60 15.36 -6.36
CA LYS A 40 -10.84 15.93 -7.69
C LYS A 40 -9.72 16.86 -8.15
N ASP A 41 -9.06 17.52 -7.22
CA ASP A 41 -8.09 18.59 -7.49
C ASP A 41 -6.66 18.27 -7.00
N GLY A 42 -6.47 17.16 -6.27
CA GLY A 42 -5.19 16.80 -5.67
C GLY A 42 -4.85 17.56 -4.39
N ILE A 43 -5.72 18.45 -3.95
CA ILE A 43 -5.52 19.30 -2.77
C ILE A 43 -6.49 18.91 -1.66
N HIS A 44 -7.78 18.81 -1.99
CA HIS A 44 -8.83 18.41 -1.07
C HIS A 44 -9.09 16.91 -1.19
N TRP A 45 -8.97 16.18 -0.08
CA TRP A 45 -9.04 14.73 -0.04
C TRP A 45 -10.16 14.21 0.84
N ASP A 46 -10.94 13.30 0.29
CA ASP A 46 -11.85 12.44 1.04
C ASP A 46 -11.14 11.13 1.33
N ILE A 47 -10.68 10.96 2.57
CA ILE A 47 -9.99 9.75 3.03
C ILE A 47 -11.00 8.86 3.75
N GLU A 48 -11.03 7.58 3.40
CA GLU A 48 -11.91 6.60 4.04
C GLU A 48 -11.67 6.53 5.56
N HIS A 49 -12.73 6.26 6.31
CA HIS A 49 -12.65 6.23 7.77
C HIS A 49 -12.05 4.94 8.33
N GLU A 50 -12.13 3.87 7.53
CA GLU A 50 -11.60 2.55 7.89
C GLU A 50 -10.32 2.25 7.10
N PRO A 51 -9.37 1.51 7.71
CA PRO A 51 -8.20 1.04 6.98
C PRO A 51 -8.57 0.15 5.79
N ILE A 52 -7.70 0.12 4.80
CA ILE A 52 -7.84 -0.81 3.67
C ILE A 52 -7.86 -2.24 4.21
N LYS A 53 -8.90 -2.99 3.81
CA LYS A 53 -9.02 -4.42 4.07
C LYS A 53 -8.68 -5.18 2.80
N PHE A 54 -7.59 -5.94 2.84
CA PHE A 54 -7.17 -6.76 1.72
C PHE A 54 -7.90 -8.10 1.73
N LYS A 55 -8.45 -8.48 0.57
CA LYS A 55 -8.95 -9.83 0.34
C LYS A 55 -7.77 -10.73 -0.04
N ALA A 56 -7.47 -11.73 0.77
CA ALA A 56 -6.45 -12.71 0.45
C ALA A 56 -7.04 -13.83 -0.41
N GLY A 57 -6.32 -14.21 -1.46
CA GLY A 57 -6.66 -15.39 -2.28
C GLY A 57 -6.35 -16.70 -1.57
N ASN A 58 -5.57 -16.67 -0.51
CA ASN A 58 -5.23 -17.81 0.35
C ASN A 58 -5.58 -17.45 1.80
N THR A 59 -6.37 -18.30 2.47
CA THR A 59 -6.82 -18.12 3.85
C THR A 59 -5.71 -18.24 4.90
N ASP A 60 -4.55 -18.75 4.53
CA ASP A 60 -3.40 -18.90 5.42
C ASP A 60 -2.53 -17.64 5.56
N MET A 61 -2.89 -16.58 4.84
CA MET A 61 -2.19 -15.30 4.95
C MET A 61 -2.61 -14.58 6.23
N ILE A 62 -1.69 -14.45 7.16
CA ILE A 62 -1.90 -13.70 8.40
C ILE A 62 -1.88 -12.22 8.08
N GLU A 63 -2.96 -11.53 8.46
CA GLU A 63 -3.03 -10.08 8.34
C GLU A 63 -2.01 -9.41 9.28
N SER A 64 -1.12 -8.58 8.72
CA SER A 64 -0.20 -7.81 9.53
C SER A 64 -0.93 -6.68 10.24
N GLU A 65 -0.67 -6.51 11.54
CA GLU A 65 -1.22 -5.41 12.33
C GLU A 65 -0.69 -4.03 11.89
N TYR A 66 0.49 -4.00 11.24
CA TYR A 66 1.16 -2.78 10.83
C TYR A 66 1.34 -2.73 9.32
N LYS A 67 0.83 -1.65 8.72
CA LYS A 67 1.06 -1.32 7.31
C LYS A 67 1.49 0.14 7.22
N TYR A 68 2.63 0.39 6.58
CA TYR A 68 3.18 1.74 6.45
C TYR A 68 3.96 1.92 5.15
N ASP A 69 4.25 3.15 4.81
CA ASP A 69 5.01 3.58 3.64
C ASP A 69 4.52 2.94 2.32
N PRO A 70 3.25 3.17 1.95
CA PRO A 70 2.71 2.61 0.73
C PRO A 70 3.32 3.24 -0.51
N ARG A 71 3.36 2.45 -1.59
CA ARG A 71 3.63 2.91 -2.96
C ARG A 71 2.55 2.39 -3.88
N VAL A 72 2.17 3.18 -4.87
CA VAL A 72 1.18 2.80 -5.88
C VAL A 72 1.80 2.95 -7.25
N THR A 73 1.67 1.93 -8.08
CA THR A 73 2.20 1.92 -9.44
C THR A 73 1.18 1.29 -10.38
N TRP A 74 0.80 2.01 -11.45
CA TRP A 74 -0.01 1.45 -12.51
C TRP A 74 0.85 0.56 -13.41
N ILE A 75 0.45 -0.70 -13.60
CA ILE A 75 1.10 -1.63 -14.53
C ILE A 75 0.00 -2.38 -15.29
N GLU A 76 -0.01 -2.18 -16.61
CA GLU A 76 -0.93 -2.79 -17.58
C GLU A 76 -2.41 -2.49 -17.33
N ASP A 77 -3.05 -3.15 -16.37
CA ASP A 77 -4.50 -3.14 -16.18
C ASP A 77 -4.96 -2.83 -14.75
N ARG A 78 -4.02 -2.60 -13.83
CA ARG A 78 -4.35 -2.39 -12.42
C ARG A 78 -3.33 -1.54 -11.70
N TYR A 79 -3.75 -1.05 -10.52
CA TYR A 79 -2.88 -0.35 -9.58
C TYR A 79 -2.28 -1.35 -8.62
N TRP A 80 -0.97 -1.52 -8.68
CA TRP A 80 -0.21 -2.32 -7.74
C TRP A 80 0.18 -1.49 -6.54
N ILE A 81 0.04 -2.08 -5.35
CA ILE A 81 0.35 -1.44 -4.09
C ILE A 81 1.40 -2.26 -3.38
N THR A 82 2.47 -1.61 -2.94
CA THR A 82 3.43 -2.19 -2.02
C THR A 82 3.41 -1.41 -0.71
N TRP A 83 3.65 -2.09 0.39
CA TRP A 83 3.76 -1.47 1.70
C TRP A 83 4.78 -2.22 2.55
N CYS A 84 5.26 -1.55 3.60
CA CYS A 84 6.04 -2.22 4.63
C CYS A 84 5.09 -2.83 5.66
N ASN A 85 5.41 -4.02 6.12
CA ASN A 85 4.72 -4.65 7.25
C ASN A 85 5.74 -5.25 8.22
N GLY A 86 5.25 -5.72 9.39
CA GLY A 86 6.09 -6.20 10.48
C GLY A 86 5.99 -7.70 10.72
N TYR A 87 5.58 -8.48 9.74
CA TYR A 87 5.42 -9.93 9.90
C TYR A 87 6.78 -10.63 9.95
N TYR A 88 7.16 -11.17 11.13
CA TYR A 88 8.48 -11.76 11.41
C TYR A 88 9.69 -10.87 11.07
N GLY A 89 9.52 -9.57 11.27
CA GLY A 89 10.47 -8.54 10.88
C GLY A 89 10.02 -7.74 9.67
N PRO A 90 10.72 -6.66 9.33
CA PRO A 90 10.33 -5.82 8.21
C PRO A 90 10.30 -6.59 6.89
N THR A 91 9.15 -6.61 6.21
CA THR A 91 9.01 -7.19 4.88
C THR A 91 8.09 -6.34 4.01
N ILE A 92 7.95 -6.71 2.75
CA ILE A 92 7.19 -5.96 1.76
C ILE A 92 5.94 -6.74 1.41
N GLY A 93 4.79 -6.18 1.76
CA GLY A 93 3.49 -6.64 1.29
C GLY A 93 3.23 -6.16 -0.13
N VAL A 94 2.50 -6.97 -0.89
CA VAL A 94 2.09 -6.66 -2.26
C VAL A 94 0.60 -6.95 -2.41
N GLY A 95 -0.08 -6.02 -3.05
CA GLY A 95 -1.48 -6.16 -3.39
C GLY A 95 -1.83 -5.35 -4.63
N TYR A 96 -3.08 -5.38 -5.02
CA TYR A 96 -3.56 -4.60 -6.15
C TYR A 96 -5.02 -4.17 -5.98
N THR A 97 -5.40 -3.20 -6.75
CA THR A 97 -6.77 -2.72 -6.87
C THR A 97 -7.08 -2.26 -8.29
N PHE A 98 -8.34 -2.32 -8.68
CA PHE A 98 -8.82 -1.75 -9.93
C PHE A 98 -9.52 -0.41 -9.72
N ASP A 99 -10.06 -0.16 -8.53
CA ASP A 99 -10.99 0.93 -8.26
C ASP A 99 -10.72 1.70 -6.94
N PHE A 100 -9.70 1.32 -6.18
CA PHE A 100 -9.40 1.84 -4.83
C PHE A 100 -10.55 1.66 -3.81
N LYS A 101 -11.43 0.69 -4.06
CA LYS A 101 -12.52 0.29 -3.15
C LYS A 101 -12.35 -1.14 -2.69
N GLU A 102 -12.10 -2.07 -3.62
CA GLU A 102 -11.72 -3.44 -3.33
C GLU A 102 -10.22 -3.64 -3.54
N PHE A 103 -9.58 -4.24 -2.55
CA PHE A 103 -8.14 -4.47 -2.54
C PHE A 103 -7.86 -5.96 -2.37
N PHE A 104 -6.90 -6.45 -3.12
CA PHE A 104 -6.50 -7.86 -3.13
C PHE A 104 -5.05 -7.99 -2.71
N GLN A 105 -4.77 -8.92 -1.81
CA GLN A 105 -3.41 -9.17 -1.33
C GLN A 105 -2.80 -10.37 -2.05
N CYS A 106 -1.56 -10.19 -2.49
CA CYS A 106 -0.68 -11.27 -2.92
C CYS A 106 0.21 -11.72 -1.74
N GLU A 107 0.98 -12.75 -1.95
CA GLU A 107 2.03 -13.13 -1.00
C GLU A 107 3.06 -12.01 -0.84
N ASN A 108 3.77 -12.00 0.28
CA ASN A 108 4.86 -11.06 0.49
C ASN A 108 5.94 -11.28 -0.57
N ALA A 109 6.42 -10.18 -1.14
CA ALA A 109 7.37 -10.25 -2.24
C ALA A 109 8.74 -10.78 -1.84
N LEU A 110 9.15 -10.54 -0.61
CA LEU A 110 10.48 -10.86 -0.11
C LEU A 110 10.42 -11.36 1.34
N LEU A 111 11.43 -12.13 1.68
CA LEU A 111 11.69 -12.52 3.07
C LEU A 111 12.12 -11.30 3.91
N PRO A 112 11.95 -11.33 5.24
CA PRO A 112 12.61 -10.36 6.11
C PRO A 112 14.13 -10.43 5.94
N PHE A 113 14.89 -9.36 6.02
CA PHE A 113 14.52 -8.00 6.36
C PHE A 113 14.61 -7.12 5.12
N ASN A 114 13.48 -6.65 4.63
CA ASN A 114 13.41 -5.75 3.48
C ASN A 114 12.34 -4.69 3.71
N ARG A 115 12.60 -3.48 3.23
CA ARG A 115 11.68 -2.35 3.34
C ARG A 115 11.55 -1.60 2.03
N ASN A 116 10.52 -0.78 1.92
CA ASN A 116 10.35 0.23 0.88
C ASN A 116 10.46 -0.33 -0.54
N GLY A 117 9.66 -1.34 -0.84
CA GLY A 117 9.57 -1.91 -2.17
C GLY A 117 8.90 -0.96 -3.16
N VAL A 118 9.50 -0.79 -4.32
CA VAL A 118 8.94 -0.02 -5.43
C VAL A 118 8.90 -0.88 -6.68
N LEU A 119 7.70 -1.06 -7.24
CA LEU A 119 7.54 -1.77 -8.51
C LEU A 119 7.87 -0.83 -9.69
N PHE A 120 8.57 -1.37 -10.68
CA PHE A 120 8.73 -0.69 -11.96
C PHE A 120 7.37 -0.54 -12.66
N PRO A 121 7.13 0.59 -13.34
CA PRO A 121 5.82 0.88 -13.95
C PRO A 121 5.53 0.05 -15.20
N GLN A 122 6.40 -0.88 -15.55
CA GLN A 122 6.25 -1.82 -16.65
C GLN A 122 6.98 -3.12 -16.37
N LYS A 123 6.51 -4.20 -17.00
CA LYS A 123 7.22 -5.48 -16.96
C LYS A 123 8.54 -5.39 -17.71
N ILE A 124 9.55 -6.07 -17.21
CA ILE A 124 10.87 -6.25 -17.85
C ILE A 124 10.99 -7.71 -18.24
N ASN A 125 11.14 -7.98 -19.55
CA ASN A 125 11.16 -9.34 -20.10
C ASN A 125 9.97 -10.20 -19.63
N GLY A 126 8.77 -9.61 -19.63
CA GLY A 126 7.53 -10.28 -19.22
C GLY A 126 7.37 -10.52 -17.73
N LYS A 127 8.27 -10.00 -16.90
CA LYS A 127 8.25 -10.19 -15.44
C LYS A 127 8.10 -8.86 -14.70
N TYR A 128 7.43 -8.89 -13.56
CA TYR A 128 7.43 -7.77 -12.64
C TYR A 128 8.82 -7.59 -12.03
N ALA A 129 9.25 -6.35 -11.89
CA ALA A 129 10.53 -6.00 -11.28
C ALA A 129 10.29 -5.11 -10.05
N LEU A 130 10.95 -5.42 -8.96
CA LEU A 130 10.84 -4.72 -7.68
C LEU A 130 12.22 -4.26 -7.23
N LEU A 131 12.31 -2.98 -6.88
CA LEU A 131 13.43 -2.46 -6.10
C LEU A 131 13.09 -2.60 -4.62
N SER A 132 14.00 -3.13 -3.85
CA SER A 132 13.84 -3.23 -2.40
C SER A 132 15.06 -2.65 -1.68
N ARG A 133 14.87 -2.29 -0.43
CA ARG A 133 15.94 -1.83 0.45
C ARG A 133 16.18 -2.88 1.52
N PRO A 134 17.28 -3.65 1.47
CA PRO A 134 17.68 -4.50 2.59
C PRO A 134 17.81 -3.70 3.88
N SER A 135 17.44 -4.31 4.98
CA SER A 135 17.42 -3.69 6.31
C SER A 135 17.93 -4.71 7.32
N ASP A 136 18.67 -4.26 8.32
CA ASP A 136 19.24 -5.10 9.37
C ASP A 136 18.33 -5.27 10.60
N SER A 137 17.21 -4.57 10.62
CA SER A 137 16.22 -4.70 11.70
C SER A 137 14.88 -4.07 11.32
#